data_917cc098cc82a58776fa364ff651d166
#
_entry.id   917cc098cc82a58776fa364ff651d166
#
_cell.length_a   1.000
_cell.length_b   1.000
_cell.length_c   1.000
_cell.angle_alpha   90.00
_cell.angle_beta   90.00
_cell.angle_gamma   90.00
#
_symmetry.space_group_name_H-M   'P 1'
#
loop_
_entity.id
_entity.type
_entity.pdbx_description
1 polymer ?
#
loop_
_entity_poly.entity_id
_entity_poly.type
_entity_poly.pdbx_seq_one_letter_code
_entity_poly.pdbx_strand_id
1 'polypeptide(L)'
;MIKLLENTFRAVNIALVNEIALMCEKLGISVWEVIDAAATKPFGFMPFYPGPGIGGHCIPLDPHYLSWKLKTLNFYSKFIELAAEINGSMPEHVVKKVGDILNDDGKAVRGSRVLVLGVAYKRDTNDVRESPALDVIKLLAERGAKILFHDPAIESLRVEDGAAYKRSPLTARILASADCVVIVTDHSSYDYEWVLRHARRVLDTRNATRGVKTHPERIARL
;
A
#
# COMPACT_ATOMS: atom_id res chain seq x y z
N MET A 1 -1.52 17.98 22.54
CA MET A 1 -1.59 16.58 23.03
C MET A 1 -2.76 15.81 22.44
N ILE A 2 -4.01 16.31 22.43
CA ILE A 2 -5.17 15.54 21.93
C ILE A 2 -4.94 15.05 20.50
N LYS A 3 -4.68 15.95 19.55
CA LYS A 3 -4.38 15.60 18.15
C LYS A 3 -3.21 14.60 18.04
N LEU A 4 -2.15 14.77 18.82
CA LEU A 4 -1.01 13.87 18.82
C LEU A 4 -1.38 12.48 19.31
N LEU A 5 -2.22 12.37 20.37
CA LEU A 5 -2.73 11.10 20.84
C LEU A 5 -3.59 10.39 19.77
N GLU A 6 -4.52 11.10 19.13
CA GLU A 6 -5.37 10.54 18.07
C GLU A 6 -4.55 10.04 16.88
N ASN A 7 -3.53 10.78 16.44
CA ASN A 7 -2.67 10.37 15.34
C ASN A 7 -1.74 9.23 15.73
N THR A 8 -1.20 9.25 16.96
CA THR A 8 -0.40 8.13 17.50
C THR A 8 -1.25 6.86 17.59
N PHE A 9 -2.48 6.96 18.11
CA PHE A 9 -3.40 5.84 18.18
C PHE A 9 -3.63 5.20 16.80
N ARG A 10 -3.87 6.01 15.77
CA ARG A 10 -4.03 5.51 14.39
C ARG A 10 -2.74 4.87 13.87
N ALA A 11 -1.59 5.55 14.03
CA ALA A 11 -0.31 5.03 13.54
C ALA A 11 0.04 3.68 14.15
N VAL A 12 -0.15 3.53 15.48
CA VAL A 12 0.12 2.29 16.22
C VAL A 12 -0.84 1.18 15.80
N ASN A 13 -2.13 1.45 15.68
CA ASN A 13 -3.10 0.42 15.29
C ASN A 13 -2.95 0.00 13.82
N ILE A 14 -2.56 0.92 12.93
CA ILE A 14 -2.23 0.55 11.54
C ILE A 14 -0.95 -0.30 11.51
N ALA A 15 0.07 0.02 12.30
CA ALA A 15 1.26 -0.81 12.41
C ALA A 15 0.92 -2.21 12.94
N LEU A 16 0.08 -2.30 13.97
CA LEU A 16 -0.36 -3.59 14.50
C LEU A 16 -1.03 -4.45 13.41
N VAL A 17 -1.98 -3.91 12.63
CA VAL A 17 -2.64 -4.72 11.60
C VAL A 17 -1.74 -5.00 10.41
N ASN A 18 -0.75 -4.15 10.10
CA ASN A 18 0.29 -4.44 9.12
C ASN A 18 1.17 -5.61 9.59
N GLU A 19 1.60 -5.63 10.84
CA GLU A 19 2.35 -6.75 11.39
C GLU A 19 1.53 -8.04 11.42
N ILE A 20 0.24 -7.97 11.81
CA ILE A 20 -0.70 -9.10 11.71
C ILE A 20 -0.83 -9.60 10.27
N ALA A 21 -0.82 -8.72 9.27
CA ALA A 21 -0.85 -9.14 7.86
C ALA A 21 0.40 -9.98 7.50
N LEU A 22 1.58 -9.57 7.96
CA LEU A 22 2.81 -10.34 7.77
C LEU A 22 2.77 -11.71 8.48
N MET A 23 2.19 -11.76 9.69
CA MET A 23 1.98 -13.03 10.41
C MET A 23 0.98 -13.93 9.68
N CYS A 24 -0.16 -13.38 9.23
CA CYS A 24 -1.17 -14.12 8.48
C CYS A 24 -0.61 -14.71 7.19
N GLU A 25 0.24 -13.97 6.48
CA GLU A 25 0.93 -14.48 5.29
C GLU A 25 1.80 -15.71 5.62
N LYS A 26 2.55 -15.69 6.74
CA LYS A 26 3.34 -16.85 7.18
C LYS A 26 2.48 -18.05 7.56
N LEU A 27 1.28 -17.81 8.04
CA LEU A 27 0.31 -18.86 8.42
C LEU A 27 -0.55 -19.35 7.25
N GLY A 28 -0.49 -18.67 6.08
CA GLY A 28 -1.31 -18.99 4.91
C GLY A 28 -2.80 -18.66 5.11
N ILE A 29 -3.12 -17.67 5.95
CA ILE A 29 -4.49 -17.23 6.22
C ILE A 29 -4.71 -15.77 5.79
N SER A 30 -5.98 -15.42 5.50
CA SER A 30 -6.35 -14.09 5.06
C SER A 30 -6.44 -13.13 6.24
N VAL A 31 -5.59 -12.10 6.28
CA VAL A 31 -5.68 -11.03 7.29
C VAL A 31 -7.01 -10.29 7.24
N TRP A 32 -7.60 -10.16 6.06
CA TRP A 32 -8.88 -9.49 5.87
C TRP A 32 -10.03 -10.22 6.56
N GLU A 33 -10.06 -11.56 6.44
CA GLU A 33 -11.04 -12.41 7.12
C GLU A 33 -10.82 -12.40 8.63
N VAL A 34 -9.57 -12.40 9.09
CA VAL A 34 -9.23 -12.32 10.51
C VAL A 34 -9.75 -11.01 11.13
N ILE A 35 -9.50 -9.87 10.46
CA ILE A 35 -9.95 -8.56 10.95
C ILE A 35 -11.48 -8.46 10.90
N ASP A 36 -12.11 -8.89 9.80
CA ASP A 36 -13.58 -8.86 9.67
C ASP A 36 -14.25 -9.74 10.74
N ALA A 37 -13.71 -10.93 11.02
CA ALA A 37 -14.18 -11.79 12.08
C ALA A 37 -13.99 -11.14 13.48
N ALA A 38 -12.83 -10.53 13.74
CA ALA A 38 -12.60 -9.82 14.99
C ALA A 38 -13.56 -8.62 15.17
N ALA A 39 -13.88 -7.92 14.07
CA ALA A 39 -14.79 -6.77 14.07
C ALA A 39 -16.25 -7.13 14.40
N THR A 40 -16.61 -8.42 14.38
CA THR A 40 -17.95 -8.87 14.86
C THR A 40 -18.12 -8.73 16.37
N LYS A 41 -17.04 -8.51 17.14
CA LYS A 41 -17.15 -8.26 18.57
C LYS A 41 -17.82 -6.92 18.83
N PRO A 42 -18.83 -6.85 19.69
CA PRO A 42 -19.58 -5.62 19.93
C PRO A 42 -18.81 -4.59 20.78
N PHE A 43 -17.69 -4.99 21.37
CA PHE A 43 -16.85 -4.12 22.21
C PHE A 43 -15.38 -4.57 22.18
N GLY A 44 -14.50 -3.65 22.54
CA GLY A 44 -13.07 -3.95 22.80
C GLY A 44 -12.23 -4.12 21.53
N PHE A 45 -12.83 -4.05 20.33
CA PHE A 45 -12.11 -4.10 19.07
C PHE A 45 -12.59 -3.02 18.10
N MET A 46 -11.65 -2.16 17.69
CA MET A 46 -11.87 -1.18 16.62
C MET A 46 -11.10 -1.64 15.39
N PRO A 47 -11.75 -1.96 14.26
CA PRO A 47 -11.05 -2.47 13.10
C PRO A 47 -10.17 -1.40 12.44
N PHE A 48 -8.93 -1.78 12.17
CA PHE A 48 -8.01 -1.13 11.25
C PHE A 48 -7.64 -2.14 10.18
N TYR A 49 -7.28 -1.67 9.00
CA TYR A 49 -6.95 -2.54 7.88
C TYR A 49 -5.51 -2.30 7.42
N PRO A 50 -4.80 -3.37 7.03
CA PRO A 50 -3.44 -3.26 6.54
C PRO A 50 -3.38 -2.54 5.19
N GLY A 51 -2.18 -2.14 4.81
CA GLY A 51 -1.94 -1.49 3.55
C GLY A 51 -0.45 -1.37 3.22
N PRO A 52 -0.13 -0.72 2.11
CA PRO A 52 1.26 -0.60 1.63
C PRO A 52 2.11 0.41 2.41
N GLY A 53 1.62 0.89 3.54
CA GLY A 53 2.21 1.92 4.39
C GLY A 53 1.20 2.96 4.81
N ILE A 54 1.66 3.99 5.52
CA ILE A 54 0.85 5.15 5.94
C ILE A 54 1.27 6.37 5.13
N GLY A 55 0.29 7.05 4.54
CA GLY A 55 0.50 8.33 3.87
C GLY A 55 -0.22 9.50 4.54
N GLY A 56 -0.03 10.69 3.97
CA GLY A 56 -0.62 11.94 4.42
C GLY A 56 0.25 12.70 5.43
N HIS A 57 -0.15 13.95 5.73
CA HIS A 57 0.68 14.87 6.50
C HIS A 57 0.72 14.62 8.00
N CYS A 58 -0.38 14.13 8.59
CA CYS A 58 -0.51 14.16 10.05
C CYS A 58 -0.13 12.84 10.70
N ILE A 59 -0.67 11.72 10.20
CA ILE A 59 -0.51 10.42 10.87
C ILE A 59 0.96 9.94 10.84
N PRO A 60 1.69 10.04 9.72
CA PRO A 60 3.10 9.65 9.71
C PRO A 60 4.02 10.63 10.41
N LEU A 61 3.70 11.93 10.45
CA LEU A 61 4.64 12.96 10.92
C LEU A 61 4.41 13.42 12.38
N ASP A 62 3.16 13.67 12.79
CA ASP A 62 2.86 14.22 14.12
C ASP A 62 3.42 13.36 15.28
N PRO A 63 3.33 12.02 15.27
CA PRO A 63 3.94 11.20 16.30
C PRO A 63 5.46 11.35 16.37
N HIS A 64 6.14 11.53 15.23
CA HIS A 64 7.58 11.73 15.19
C HIS A 64 8.03 13.04 15.84
N TYR A 65 7.27 14.12 15.65
CA TYR A 65 7.53 15.38 16.36
C TYR A 65 7.44 15.20 17.87
N LEU A 66 6.43 14.44 18.33
CA LEU A 66 6.30 14.13 19.74
C LEU A 66 7.49 13.29 20.25
N SER A 67 7.86 12.22 19.52
CA SER A 67 9.00 11.38 19.88
C SER A 67 10.30 12.18 19.90
N TRP A 68 10.55 13.01 18.89
CA TRP A 68 11.72 13.88 18.84
C TRP A 68 11.79 14.81 20.05
N LYS A 69 10.67 15.47 20.39
CA LYS A 69 10.62 16.36 21.56
C LYS A 69 10.86 15.63 22.86
N LEU A 70 10.32 14.42 23.01
CA LEU A 70 10.49 13.62 24.22
C LEU A 70 11.93 13.12 24.39
N LYS A 71 12.65 12.86 23.30
CA LYS A 71 14.10 12.52 23.36
C LYS A 71 14.91 13.63 24.01
N THR A 72 14.55 14.91 23.84
CA THR A 72 15.21 16.03 24.54
C THR A 72 14.96 16.05 26.05
N LEU A 73 13.99 15.27 26.53
CA LEU A 73 13.64 15.08 27.93
C LEU A 73 14.05 13.69 28.45
N ASN A 74 14.96 13.01 27.75
CA ASN A 74 15.43 11.66 28.06
C ASN A 74 14.30 10.59 28.12
N PHE A 75 13.23 10.79 27.33
CA PHE A 75 12.15 9.82 27.21
C PHE A 75 12.08 9.26 25.79
N TYR A 76 12.07 7.93 25.68
CA TYR A 76 12.01 7.22 24.41
C TYR A 76 10.63 6.57 24.22
N SER A 77 9.89 7.03 23.23
CA SER A 77 8.53 6.58 22.90
C SER A 77 8.55 5.30 22.07
N LYS A 78 8.56 4.15 22.73
CA LYS A 78 8.71 2.83 22.06
C LYS A 78 7.62 2.54 21.05
N PHE A 79 6.35 2.79 21.38
CA PHE A 79 5.23 2.51 20.46
C PHE A 79 5.29 3.36 19.18
N ILE A 80 5.70 4.62 19.28
CA ILE A 80 5.80 5.51 18.11
C ILE A 80 6.94 5.03 17.19
N GLU A 81 8.10 4.74 17.76
CA GLU A 81 9.26 4.28 16.97
C GLU A 81 8.97 2.93 16.30
N LEU A 82 8.41 1.96 17.04
CA LEU A 82 8.05 0.66 16.51
C LEU A 82 6.98 0.77 15.40
N ALA A 83 5.95 1.59 15.62
CA ALA A 83 4.92 1.81 14.62
C ALA A 83 5.48 2.43 13.33
N ALA A 84 6.44 3.35 13.46
CA ALA A 84 7.13 3.95 12.34
C ALA A 84 7.94 2.91 11.53
N GLU A 85 8.68 2.05 12.23
CA GLU A 85 9.47 0.98 11.63
C GLU A 85 8.58 0.01 10.83
N ILE A 86 7.51 -0.50 11.45
CA ILE A 86 6.60 -1.45 10.81
C ILE A 86 5.92 -0.81 9.60
N ASN A 87 5.32 0.37 9.76
CA ASN A 87 4.62 1.03 8.66
C ASN A 87 5.56 1.44 7.52
N GLY A 88 6.78 1.86 7.86
CA GLY A 88 7.81 2.23 6.91
C GLY A 88 8.38 1.04 6.13
N SER A 89 8.31 -0.18 6.66
CA SER A 89 8.76 -1.39 5.97
C SER A 89 7.74 -1.95 4.96
N MET A 90 6.47 -1.51 5.02
CA MET A 90 5.41 -2.06 4.17
C MET A 90 5.63 -1.84 2.67
N PRO A 91 6.15 -0.70 2.17
CA PRO A 91 6.48 -0.55 0.76
C PRO A 91 7.48 -1.61 0.26
N GLU A 92 8.51 -1.93 1.05
CA GLU A 92 9.47 -2.99 0.71
C GLU A 92 8.80 -4.36 0.64
N HIS A 93 7.87 -4.64 1.57
CA HIS A 93 7.09 -5.86 1.56
C HIS A 93 6.23 -5.98 0.28
N VAL A 94 5.55 -4.89 -0.13
CA VAL A 94 4.80 -4.84 -1.40
C VAL A 94 5.71 -5.14 -2.59
N VAL A 95 6.89 -4.53 -2.64
CA VAL A 95 7.87 -4.74 -3.72
C VAL A 95 8.41 -6.17 -3.73
N LYS A 96 8.61 -6.78 -2.56
CA LYS A 96 8.95 -8.19 -2.46
C LYS A 96 7.85 -9.07 -3.05
N LYS A 97 6.57 -8.84 -2.69
CA LYS A 97 5.42 -9.60 -3.25
C LYS A 97 5.31 -9.45 -4.77
N VAL A 98 5.56 -8.25 -5.32
CA VAL A 98 5.66 -8.07 -6.78
C VAL A 98 6.76 -8.95 -7.37
N GLY A 99 7.91 -9.02 -6.70
CA GLY A 99 9.01 -9.89 -7.11
C GLY A 99 8.62 -11.37 -7.10
N ASP A 100 7.96 -11.82 -6.07
CA ASP A 100 7.49 -13.21 -5.91
C ASP A 100 6.46 -13.55 -7.02
N ILE A 101 5.47 -12.69 -7.29
CA ILE A 101 4.48 -12.84 -8.36
C ILE A 101 5.15 -12.93 -9.73
N LEU A 102 6.10 -12.07 -10.01
CA LEU A 102 6.83 -12.09 -11.29
C LEU A 102 7.70 -13.34 -11.43
N ASN A 103 8.33 -13.80 -10.34
CA ASN A 103 9.12 -15.02 -10.31
C ASN A 103 8.28 -16.27 -10.60
N ASP A 104 7.04 -16.33 -10.10
CA ASP A 104 6.10 -17.41 -10.40
C ASP A 104 5.77 -17.48 -11.91
N ASP A 105 5.82 -16.35 -12.60
CA ASP A 105 5.66 -16.26 -14.05
C ASP A 105 6.99 -16.39 -14.83
N GLY A 106 8.08 -16.75 -14.14
CA GLY A 106 9.42 -16.90 -14.73
C GLY A 106 10.08 -15.58 -15.15
N LYS A 107 9.71 -14.47 -14.49
CA LYS A 107 10.17 -13.10 -14.80
C LYS A 107 10.96 -12.50 -13.65
N ALA A 108 11.96 -11.69 -13.99
CA ALA A 108 12.64 -10.84 -13.02
C ALA A 108 11.90 -9.49 -12.88
N VAL A 109 12.05 -8.81 -11.76
CA VAL A 109 11.58 -7.42 -11.59
C VAL A 109 12.24 -6.52 -12.63
N ARG A 110 13.54 -6.70 -12.86
CA ARG A 110 14.29 -5.94 -13.89
C ARG A 110 13.71 -6.19 -15.28
N GLY A 111 13.28 -5.11 -15.92
CA GLY A 111 12.71 -5.13 -17.26
C GLY A 111 11.21 -5.41 -17.33
N SER A 112 10.58 -5.92 -16.25
CA SER A 112 9.15 -6.11 -16.17
C SER A 112 8.39 -4.79 -16.13
N ARG A 113 7.20 -4.76 -16.71
CA ARG A 113 6.29 -3.61 -16.67
C ARG A 113 5.37 -3.75 -15.45
N VAL A 114 5.44 -2.80 -14.54
CA VAL A 114 4.57 -2.73 -13.38
C VAL A 114 3.68 -1.51 -13.49
N LEU A 115 2.35 -1.73 -13.47
CA LEU A 115 1.35 -0.66 -13.46
C LEU A 115 0.86 -0.45 -12.03
N VAL A 116 1.12 0.74 -11.47
CA VAL A 116 0.62 1.14 -10.16
C VAL A 116 -0.73 1.85 -10.33
N LEU A 117 -1.78 1.33 -9.69
CA LEU A 117 -3.12 1.93 -9.65
C LEU A 117 -3.34 2.64 -8.32
N GLY A 118 -3.62 3.95 -8.43
CA GLY A 118 -3.79 4.84 -7.29
C GLY A 118 -2.44 5.25 -6.68
N VAL A 119 -2.11 6.53 -6.79
CA VAL A 119 -0.88 7.11 -6.24
C VAL A 119 -1.16 8.20 -5.20
N ALA A 120 -2.41 8.63 -5.04
CA ALA A 120 -2.82 9.49 -3.94
C ALA A 120 -2.66 8.76 -2.58
N TYR A 121 -2.42 9.52 -1.50
CA TYR A 121 -2.19 8.90 -0.18
C TYR A 121 -3.44 8.22 0.40
N LYS A 122 -4.62 8.56 -0.08
CA LYS A 122 -5.89 7.88 0.26
C LYS A 122 -6.90 7.96 -0.88
N ARG A 123 -7.94 7.12 -0.76
CA ARG A 123 -9.07 7.05 -1.70
C ARG A 123 -9.67 8.43 -1.98
N ASP A 124 -9.98 8.67 -3.27
CA ASP A 124 -10.77 9.80 -3.75
C ASP A 124 -10.21 11.18 -3.37
N THR A 125 -8.87 11.30 -3.37
CA THR A 125 -8.17 12.57 -3.18
C THR A 125 -7.17 12.81 -4.32
N ASN A 126 -6.73 14.05 -4.45
CA ASN A 126 -5.71 14.47 -5.43
C ASN A 126 -4.37 14.81 -4.76
N ASP A 127 -4.10 14.28 -3.57
CA ASP A 127 -2.89 14.58 -2.80
C ASP A 127 -1.98 13.36 -2.73
N VAL A 128 -0.73 13.52 -3.21
CA VAL A 128 0.29 12.46 -3.26
C VAL A 128 1.34 12.59 -2.15
N ARG A 129 1.24 13.61 -1.29
CA ARG A 129 2.25 13.87 -0.27
C ARG A 129 2.33 12.70 0.72
N GLU A 130 3.57 12.25 0.97
CA GLU A 130 3.83 11.08 1.85
C GLU A 130 3.01 9.84 1.44
N SER A 131 2.68 9.70 0.15
CA SER A 131 1.98 8.50 -0.30
C SER A 131 2.93 7.30 -0.36
N PRO A 132 2.57 6.15 0.23
CA PRO A 132 3.36 4.92 0.12
C PRO A 132 3.56 4.47 -1.33
N ALA A 133 2.72 4.93 -2.26
CA ALA A 133 2.89 4.65 -3.68
C ALA A 133 4.20 5.22 -4.24
N LEU A 134 4.67 6.35 -3.69
CA LEU A 134 5.93 6.95 -4.12
C LEU A 134 7.12 6.06 -3.76
N ASP A 135 7.11 5.49 -2.54
CA ASP A 135 8.14 4.55 -2.09
C ASP A 135 8.10 3.25 -2.89
N VAL A 136 6.91 2.70 -3.13
CA VAL A 136 6.73 1.49 -3.95
C VAL A 136 7.26 1.73 -5.37
N ILE A 137 6.95 2.87 -5.99
CA ILE A 137 7.43 3.23 -7.33
C ILE A 137 8.96 3.36 -7.34
N LYS A 138 9.53 4.08 -6.37
CA LYS A 138 10.97 4.28 -6.22
C LYS A 138 11.69 2.93 -6.11
N LEU A 139 11.28 2.10 -5.16
CA LEU A 139 11.88 0.79 -4.89
C LEU A 139 11.79 -0.17 -6.10
N LEU A 140 10.66 -0.16 -6.82
CA LEU A 140 10.51 -0.95 -8.05
C LEU A 140 11.42 -0.43 -9.17
N ALA A 141 11.52 0.90 -9.33
CA ALA A 141 12.39 1.51 -10.32
C ALA A 141 13.87 1.22 -10.05
N GLU A 142 14.32 1.31 -8.79
CA GLU A 142 15.67 0.93 -8.36
C GLU A 142 16.01 -0.52 -8.69
N ARG A 143 15.01 -1.43 -8.61
CA ARG A 143 15.16 -2.84 -9.05
C ARG A 143 15.10 -3.02 -10.56
N GLY A 144 14.90 -1.93 -11.32
CA GLY A 144 14.92 -1.91 -12.78
C GLY A 144 13.59 -2.25 -13.44
N ALA A 145 12.46 -2.15 -12.73
CA ALA A 145 11.13 -2.26 -13.32
C ALA A 145 10.83 -1.06 -14.23
N LYS A 146 10.01 -1.30 -15.26
CA LYS A 146 9.43 -0.25 -16.11
C LYS A 146 8.10 0.19 -15.51
N ILE A 147 8.11 1.33 -14.84
CA ILE A 147 6.96 1.82 -14.10
C ILE A 147 5.98 2.54 -15.03
N LEU A 148 4.72 2.16 -14.90
CA LEU A 148 3.54 2.88 -15.36
C LEU A 148 2.70 3.21 -14.13
N PHE A 149 1.98 4.33 -14.16
CA PHE A 149 0.96 4.58 -13.14
C PHE A 149 -0.32 5.14 -13.74
N HIS A 150 -1.42 4.88 -13.08
CA HIS A 150 -2.69 5.55 -13.31
C HIS A 150 -3.30 5.97 -11.98
N ASP A 151 -3.83 7.18 -11.97
CA ASP A 151 -4.64 7.73 -10.87
C ASP A 151 -5.71 8.63 -11.49
N PRO A 152 -6.96 8.58 -11.04
CA PRO A 152 -8.02 9.39 -11.64
C PRO A 152 -7.81 10.89 -11.44
N ALA A 153 -7.12 11.30 -10.36
CA ALA A 153 -6.97 12.71 -9.98
C ALA A 153 -5.55 13.28 -10.21
N ILE A 154 -4.54 12.40 -10.40
CA ILE A 154 -3.13 12.80 -10.51
C ILE A 154 -2.64 12.62 -11.94
N GLU A 155 -2.19 13.69 -12.58
CA GLU A 155 -1.70 13.68 -13.97
C GLU A 155 -0.21 13.36 -14.07
N SER A 156 0.56 13.78 -13.08
CA SER A 156 2.00 13.55 -13.02
C SER A 156 2.47 13.46 -11.58
N LEU A 157 3.55 12.74 -11.37
CA LEU A 157 4.20 12.65 -10.06
C LEU A 157 5.72 12.74 -10.24
N ARG A 158 6.38 13.12 -9.17
CA ARG A 158 7.84 13.10 -9.07
C ARG A 158 8.21 12.38 -7.78
N VAL A 159 9.13 11.43 -7.88
CA VAL A 159 9.69 10.73 -6.72
C VAL A 159 10.96 11.43 -6.22
N GLU A 160 11.42 11.10 -5.04
CA GLU A 160 12.53 11.78 -4.37
C GLU A 160 13.85 11.79 -5.16
N ASP A 161 14.13 10.73 -5.93
CA ASP A 161 15.32 10.64 -6.80
C ASP A 161 15.27 11.59 -8.01
N GLY A 162 14.19 12.35 -8.15
CA GLY A 162 13.95 13.30 -9.23
C GLY A 162 13.26 12.71 -10.46
N ALA A 163 13.04 11.39 -10.52
CA ALA A 163 12.33 10.77 -11.63
C ALA A 163 10.89 11.27 -11.70
N ALA A 164 10.45 11.62 -12.92
CA ALA A 164 9.12 12.14 -13.18
C ALA A 164 8.33 11.15 -14.05
N TYR A 165 7.11 10.91 -13.65
CA TYR A 165 6.18 10.02 -14.34
C TYR A 165 4.93 10.79 -14.76
N LYS A 166 4.41 10.47 -15.96
CA LYS A 166 3.12 10.97 -16.43
C LYS A 166 2.08 9.85 -16.32
N ARG A 167 0.85 10.23 -16.02
CA ARG A 167 -0.29 9.31 -15.96
C ARG A 167 -0.44 8.55 -17.28
N SER A 168 -0.45 7.24 -17.19
CA SER A 168 -0.81 6.35 -18.31
C SER A 168 -2.33 6.29 -18.45
N PRO A 169 -2.88 6.21 -19.66
CA PRO A 169 -4.31 5.96 -19.82
C PRO A 169 -4.65 4.56 -19.30
N LEU A 170 -5.77 4.43 -18.59
CA LEU A 170 -6.26 3.13 -18.16
C LEU A 170 -7.06 2.48 -19.28
N THR A 171 -6.41 1.63 -20.06
CA THR A 171 -6.99 0.91 -21.20
C THR A 171 -6.72 -0.58 -21.09
N ALA A 172 -7.54 -1.41 -21.75
CA ALA A 172 -7.32 -2.85 -21.82
C ALA A 172 -5.91 -3.20 -22.33
N ARG A 173 -5.41 -2.43 -23.32
CA ARG A 173 -4.06 -2.61 -23.87
C ARG A 173 -2.97 -2.35 -22.83
N ILE A 174 -3.09 -1.31 -22.03
CA ILE A 174 -2.11 -0.99 -20.96
C ILE A 174 -2.15 -2.07 -19.89
N LEU A 175 -3.34 -2.47 -19.40
CA LEU A 175 -3.49 -3.55 -18.45
C LEU A 175 -2.88 -4.87 -18.94
N ALA A 176 -3.19 -5.26 -20.18
CA ALA A 176 -2.65 -6.49 -20.79
C ALA A 176 -1.13 -6.42 -21.04
N SER A 177 -0.55 -5.22 -21.19
CA SER A 177 0.88 -5.03 -21.38
C SER A 177 1.68 -5.03 -20.08
N ALA A 178 1.01 -4.84 -18.94
CA ALA A 178 1.65 -4.91 -17.62
C ALA A 178 1.88 -6.37 -17.22
N ASP A 179 3.06 -6.66 -16.70
CA ASP A 179 3.38 -7.97 -16.13
C ASP A 179 2.73 -8.15 -14.76
N CYS A 180 2.64 -7.06 -13.99
CA CYS A 180 1.92 -7.00 -12.73
C CYS A 180 1.23 -5.64 -12.58
N VAL A 181 -0.01 -5.65 -12.10
CA VAL A 181 -0.75 -4.46 -11.66
C VAL A 181 -0.74 -4.43 -10.14
N VAL A 182 -0.38 -3.29 -9.54
CA VAL A 182 -0.36 -3.12 -8.07
C VAL A 182 -1.39 -2.07 -7.68
N ILE A 183 -2.40 -2.47 -6.94
CA ILE A 183 -3.41 -1.53 -6.38
C ILE A 183 -2.85 -1.00 -5.07
N VAL A 184 -2.43 0.27 -5.05
CA VAL A 184 -1.89 0.94 -3.86
C VAL A 184 -2.93 1.82 -3.21
N THR A 185 -3.76 2.51 -4.00
CA THR A 185 -4.89 3.29 -3.50
C THR A 185 -6.16 2.89 -4.25
N ASP A 186 -7.17 2.53 -3.49
CA ASP A 186 -8.41 1.92 -3.96
C ASP A 186 -9.48 2.98 -4.28
N HIS A 187 -9.25 3.83 -5.27
CA HIS A 187 -10.23 4.83 -5.69
C HIS A 187 -11.57 4.21 -6.08
N SER A 188 -12.67 4.87 -5.70
CA SER A 188 -14.02 4.40 -5.96
C SER A 188 -14.41 4.41 -7.45
N SER A 189 -13.69 5.19 -8.25
CA SER A 189 -13.92 5.27 -9.71
C SER A 189 -13.34 4.10 -10.51
N TYR A 190 -12.58 3.19 -9.89
CA TYR A 190 -12.05 2.02 -10.58
C TYR A 190 -13.09 0.90 -10.67
N ASP A 191 -13.29 0.38 -11.87
CA ASP A 191 -13.96 -0.90 -12.10
C ASP A 191 -12.94 -2.05 -11.96
N TYR A 192 -12.85 -2.61 -10.76
CA TYR A 192 -11.87 -3.67 -10.47
C TYR A 192 -12.21 -4.98 -11.20
N GLU A 193 -13.47 -5.23 -11.53
CA GLU A 193 -13.83 -6.38 -12.35
C GLU A 193 -13.29 -6.24 -13.78
N TRP A 194 -13.42 -5.05 -14.36
CA TRP A 194 -12.84 -4.75 -15.66
C TRP A 194 -11.31 -4.80 -15.63
N VAL A 195 -10.66 -4.30 -14.56
CA VAL A 195 -9.21 -4.41 -14.38
C VAL A 195 -8.78 -5.87 -14.41
N LEU A 196 -9.43 -6.75 -13.64
CA LEU A 196 -9.09 -8.17 -13.57
C LEU A 196 -9.33 -8.93 -14.87
N ARG A 197 -10.33 -8.53 -15.67
CA ARG A 197 -10.54 -9.13 -17.02
C ARG A 197 -9.34 -8.91 -17.93
N HIS A 198 -8.63 -7.80 -17.78
CA HIS A 198 -7.57 -7.41 -18.72
C HIS A 198 -6.16 -7.52 -18.15
N ALA A 199 -5.99 -7.51 -16.82
CA ALA A 199 -4.69 -7.67 -16.18
C ALA A 199 -4.24 -9.13 -16.17
N ARG A 200 -2.92 -9.37 -16.26
CA ARG A 200 -2.31 -10.69 -16.15
C ARG A 200 -2.20 -11.14 -14.69
N ARG A 201 -1.63 -10.29 -13.85
CA ARG A 201 -1.47 -10.46 -12.42
C ARG A 201 -1.83 -9.17 -11.71
N VAL A 202 -2.44 -9.28 -10.55
CA VAL A 202 -2.83 -8.14 -9.70
C VAL A 202 -2.37 -8.39 -8.29
N LEU A 203 -1.59 -7.48 -7.73
CA LEU A 203 -1.35 -7.40 -6.30
C LEU A 203 -2.29 -6.35 -5.70
N ASP A 204 -3.22 -6.81 -4.89
CA ASP A 204 -4.19 -5.96 -4.20
C ASP A 204 -3.75 -5.71 -2.75
N THR A 205 -3.29 -4.50 -2.46
CA THR A 205 -2.81 -4.12 -1.13
C THR A 205 -3.90 -3.50 -0.26
N ARG A 206 -5.12 -3.35 -0.79
CA ARG A 206 -6.24 -2.65 -0.12
C ARG A 206 -7.50 -3.48 -0.01
N ASN A 207 -7.48 -4.75 -0.45
CA ASN A 207 -8.69 -5.57 -0.58
C ASN A 207 -9.76 -4.92 -1.49
N ALA A 208 -9.32 -4.12 -2.45
CA ALA A 208 -10.18 -3.42 -3.39
C ALA A 208 -10.95 -4.39 -4.30
N THR A 209 -10.40 -5.58 -4.50
CA THR A 209 -11.00 -6.67 -5.28
C THR A 209 -11.92 -7.57 -4.45
N ARG A 210 -12.29 -7.15 -3.23
CA ARG A 210 -13.25 -7.87 -2.40
C ARG A 210 -14.57 -8.07 -3.14
N GLY A 211 -15.01 -9.32 -3.22
CA GLY A 211 -16.28 -9.67 -3.89
C GLY A 211 -16.19 -9.79 -5.41
N VAL A 212 -15.08 -9.44 -6.05
CA VAL A 212 -14.87 -9.70 -7.48
C VAL A 212 -14.61 -11.19 -7.69
N LYS A 213 -15.41 -11.81 -8.57
CA LYS A 213 -15.34 -13.26 -8.84
C LYS A 213 -14.55 -13.58 -10.11
N THR A 214 -14.26 -12.57 -10.92
CA THR A 214 -13.54 -12.71 -12.18
C THR A 214 -12.06 -12.94 -11.93
N HIS A 215 -11.52 -14.04 -12.43
CA HIS A 215 -10.09 -14.37 -12.40
C HIS A 215 -9.44 -14.30 -11.01
N PRO A 216 -10.00 -14.96 -9.98
CA PRO A 216 -9.44 -14.93 -8.62
C PRO A 216 -8.00 -15.47 -8.58
N GLU A 217 -7.64 -16.36 -9.49
CA GLU A 217 -6.29 -16.94 -9.65
C GLU A 217 -5.22 -15.92 -10.03
N ARG A 218 -5.62 -14.75 -10.53
CA ARG A 218 -4.71 -13.65 -10.90
C ARG A 218 -4.42 -12.70 -9.75
N ILE A 219 -5.15 -12.83 -8.63
CA ILE A 219 -5.09 -11.91 -7.50
C ILE A 219 -4.20 -12.47 -6.42
N ALA A 220 -3.15 -11.71 -6.08
CA ALA A 220 -2.45 -11.85 -4.81
C ALA A 220 -2.90 -10.70 -3.89
N ARG A 221 -3.01 -10.96 -2.58
CA ARG A 221 -3.36 -9.95 -1.57
C ARG A 221 -2.22 -9.76 -0.58
N LEU A 222 -2.28 -8.60 0.08
CA LEU A 222 -1.41 -8.31 1.21
C LEU A 222 -1.77 -9.21 2.38
#